data_e4c353c631554c637fafef177f7c69b3
#
_entry.id   e4c353c631554c637fafef177f7c69b3
#
_cell.length_a   1.000
_cell.length_b   1.000
_cell.length_c   1.000
_cell.angle_alpha   90.00
_cell.angle_beta   90.00
_cell.angle_gamma   90.00
#
_symmetry.space_group_name_H-M   'P 1'
#
loop_
_entity.id
_entity.type
_entity.pdbx_description
1 polymer ?
#
loop_
_entity_poly.entity_id
_entity_poly.type
_entity_poly.pdbx_seq_one_letter_code
_entity_poly.pdbx_strand_id
1 'polypeptide(L)'
;YCSGVCCLRSFKAMRWMAETAPNAQLSCLHQDICVPGRDGEREYQGILGIGARMTWGRLTALAQQGPQVTVSFRREDGSIGQDAADLVILVPATVPNHGARALIDIIGVEAGPAGFVEEAHPMLEPVSTSVKGIYVAGSASGPRDGRATSLLSLAAAAQIAAELRPGKTLRLEAQTSQVCEALCTGCRNCM
;
A
#
# COMPACT_ATOMS: atom_id res chain seq x y z
N TYR A 1 -8.57 -0.63 4.34
CA TYR A 1 -7.13 -0.79 4.07
C TYR A 1 -6.57 0.52 3.49
N CYS A 2 -5.46 0.99 4.04
CA CYS A 2 -4.77 2.21 3.62
C CYS A 2 -3.52 1.85 2.79
N SER A 3 -3.41 2.43 1.59
CA SER A 3 -2.22 2.23 0.74
C SER A 3 -0.99 3.03 1.21
N GLY A 4 -1.14 3.99 2.11
CA GLY A 4 -0.05 4.84 2.59
C GLY A 4 0.55 5.80 1.55
N VAL A 5 0.11 5.77 0.31
CA VAL A 5 0.66 6.56 -0.81
C VAL A 5 -0.37 7.42 -1.54
N CYS A 6 -1.68 7.14 -1.35
CA CYS A 6 -2.73 7.83 -2.10
C CYS A 6 -2.87 9.31 -1.70
N CYS A 7 -2.75 9.66 -0.41
CA CYS A 7 -2.79 11.06 0.02
C CYS A 7 -1.64 11.87 -0.56
N LEU A 8 -0.41 11.33 -0.56
CA LEU A 8 0.74 11.99 -1.20
C LEU A 8 0.56 12.18 -2.72
N ARG A 9 -0.07 11.21 -3.41
CA ARG A 9 -0.42 11.36 -4.83
C ARG A 9 -1.42 12.50 -5.04
N SER A 10 -2.46 12.58 -4.20
CA SER A 10 -3.44 13.65 -4.23
C SER A 10 -2.77 15.01 -4.02
N PHE A 11 -1.92 15.12 -3.00
CA PHE A 11 -1.21 16.36 -2.69
C PHE A 11 -0.29 16.80 -3.82
N LYS A 12 0.44 15.86 -4.42
CA LYS A 12 1.27 16.15 -5.59
C LYS A 12 0.43 16.66 -6.77
N ALA A 13 -0.71 16.03 -7.05
CA ALA A 13 -1.59 16.46 -8.12
C ALA A 13 -2.19 17.85 -7.84
N MET A 14 -2.61 18.12 -6.61
CA MET A 14 -3.14 19.41 -6.20
C MET A 14 -2.10 20.53 -6.33
N ARG A 15 -0.84 20.29 -5.92
CA ARG A 15 0.24 21.24 -6.13
C ARG A 15 0.48 21.55 -7.60
N TRP A 16 0.59 20.50 -8.38
CA TRP A 16 0.78 20.65 -9.83
C TRP A 16 -0.36 21.44 -10.47
N MET A 17 -1.61 21.17 -10.06
CA MET A 17 -2.78 21.94 -10.52
C MET A 17 -2.72 23.38 -10.08
N ALA A 18 -2.32 23.69 -8.85
CA ALA A 18 -2.16 25.05 -8.37
C ALA A 18 -1.13 25.86 -9.18
N GLU A 19 -0.06 25.19 -9.63
CA GLU A 19 1.00 25.80 -10.46
C GLU A 19 0.56 26.00 -11.91
N THR A 20 -0.13 25.02 -12.50
CA THR A 20 -0.49 25.01 -13.92
C THR A 20 -1.84 25.69 -14.23
N ALA A 21 -2.74 25.73 -13.26
CA ALA A 21 -4.06 26.33 -13.34
C ALA A 21 -4.36 27.18 -12.08
N PRO A 22 -3.72 28.34 -11.91
CA PRO A 22 -3.79 29.13 -10.67
C PRO A 22 -5.21 29.58 -10.27
N ASN A 23 -6.12 29.63 -11.24
CA ASN A 23 -7.54 29.99 -11.00
C ASN A 23 -8.43 28.81 -10.64
N ALA A 24 -7.90 27.57 -10.64
CA ALA A 24 -8.67 26.39 -10.29
C ALA A 24 -8.96 26.35 -8.78
N GLN A 25 -10.20 26.10 -8.42
CA GLN A 25 -10.59 25.85 -7.04
C GLN A 25 -10.32 24.36 -6.74
N LEU A 26 -9.41 24.10 -5.81
CA LEU A 26 -9.00 22.75 -5.45
C LEU A 26 -9.76 22.28 -4.22
N SER A 27 -10.32 21.08 -4.28
CA SER A 27 -10.94 20.43 -3.13
C SER A 27 -10.53 18.95 -3.04
N CYS A 28 -10.40 18.45 -1.83
CA CYS A 28 -10.10 17.05 -1.54
C CYS A 28 -11.18 16.50 -0.61
N LEU A 29 -11.90 15.50 -1.10
CA LEU A 29 -12.79 14.70 -0.28
C LEU A 29 -12.00 13.51 0.27
N HIS A 30 -11.91 13.38 1.58
CA HIS A 30 -11.15 12.32 2.26
C HIS A 30 -11.91 11.75 3.44
N GLN A 31 -11.62 10.52 3.83
CA GLN A 31 -12.05 9.94 5.11
C GLN A 31 -10.96 10.17 6.17
N ASP A 32 -9.75 9.70 5.87
CA ASP A 32 -8.58 9.88 6.69
C ASP A 32 -7.42 10.38 5.83
N ILE A 33 -6.49 11.10 6.46
CA ILE A 33 -5.27 11.55 5.81
C ILE A 33 -4.12 10.77 6.41
N CYS A 34 -3.45 9.99 5.57
CA CYS A 34 -2.28 9.23 5.93
C CYS A 34 -1.10 9.69 5.07
N VAL A 35 -0.24 10.50 5.66
CA VAL A 35 0.98 11.01 5.02
C VAL A 35 2.18 10.57 5.85
N PRO A 36 2.64 9.32 5.68
CA PRO A 36 3.73 8.80 6.48
C PRO A 36 5.05 9.48 6.13
N GLY A 37 5.95 9.51 7.11
CA GLY A 37 7.29 10.05 6.96
C GLY A 37 7.49 11.41 7.64
N ARG A 38 8.76 11.78 7.73
CA ARG A 38 9.22 12.97 8.47
C ARG A 38 8.57 14.27 7.98
N ASP A 39 8.31 14.37 6.69
CA ASP A 39 7.83 15.60 6.05
C ASP A 39 6.32 15.62 5.84
N GLY A 40 5.59 14.59 6.34
CA GLY A 40 4.15 14.43 6.09
C GLY A 40 3.32 15.63 6.52
N GLU A 41 3.57 16.15 7.72
CA GLU A 41 2.88 17.35 8.21
C GLU A 41 3.18 18.58 7.35
N ARG A 42 4.42 18.78 6.92
CA ARG A 42 4.78 19.88 6.04
C ARG A 42 4.09 19.79 4.69
N GLU A 43 3.94 18.58 4.15
CA GLU A 43 3.20 18.33 2.90
C GLU A 43 1.73 18.71 3.06
N TYR A 44 1.10 18.29 4.15
CA TYR A 44 -0.29 18.62 4.46
C TYR A 44 -0.50 20.13 4.64
N GLN A 45 0.32 20.79 5.45
CA GLN A 45 0.28 22.25 5.65
C GLN A 45 0.50 23.01 4.33
N GLY A 46 1.36 22.49 3.47
CA GLY A 46 1.56 23.05 2.12
C GLY A 46 0.29 23.01 1.25
N ILE A 47 -0.55 22.00 1.40
CA ILE A 47 -1.82 21.89 0.68
C ILE A 47 -2.85 22.86 1.24
N LEU A 48 -2.90 23.04 2.55
CA LEU A 48 -3.74 24.08 3.17
C LEU A 48 -3.29 25.49 2.74
N GLY A 49 -1.97 25.70 2.64
CA GLY A 49 -1.37 26.98 2.23
C GLY A 49 -1.70 27.42 0.81
N ILE A 50 -1.96 26.50 -0.13
CA ILE A 50 -2.44 26.83 -1.48
C ILE A 50 -3.94 27.07 -1.56
N GLY A 51 -4.65 27.09 -0.43
CA GLY A 51 -6.09 27.36 -0.35
C GLY A 51 -6.97 26.17 -0.74
N ALA A 52 -6.44 24.97 -0.74
CA ALA A 52 -7.23 23.78 -1.03
C ALA A 52 -8.26 23.47 0.07
N ARG A 53 -9.50 23.21 -0.33
CA ARG A 53 -10.56 22.84 0.60
C ARG A 53 -10.47 21.35 0.93
N MET A 54 -10.22 21.03 2.19
CA MET A 54 -10.22 19.66 2.71
C MET A 54 -11.58 19.36 3.32
N THR A 55 -12.26 18.34 2.81
CA THR A 55 -13.61 17.95 3.28
C THR A 55 -13.58 16.50 3.73
N TRP A 56 -13.93 16.26 4.99
CA TRP A 56 -14.13 14.89 5.45
C TRP A 56 -15.45 14.35 4.91
N GLY A 57 -15.42 13.14 4.37
CA GLY A 57 -16.62 12.48 3.89
C GLY A 57 -16.32 11.20 3.13
N ARG A 58 -17.28 10.29 3.18
CA ARG A 58 -17.24 9.05 2.40
C ARG A 58 -17.99 9.22 1.10
N LEU A 59 -17.30 9.11 -0.03
CA LEU A 59 -17.91 9.13 -1.36
C LEU A 59 -19.03 8.09 -1.45
N THR A 60 -20.21 8.50 -1.91
CA THR A 60 -21.39 7.63 -2.09
C THR A 60 -21.82 7.50 -3.53
N ALA A 61 -21.73 8.60 -4.32
CA ALA A 61 -22.08 8.58 -5.72
C ALA A 61 -21.37 9.68 -6.51
N LEU A 62 -21.19 9.43 -7.80
CA LEU A 62 -20.80 10.41 -8.81
C LEU A 62 -21.85 10.41 -9.90
N ALA A 63 -22.32 11.58 -10.31
CA ALA A 63 -23.29 11.74 -11.37
C ALA A 63 -22.88 12.87 -12.32
N GLN A 64 -22.80 12.55 -13.62
CA GLN A 64 -22.58 13.56 -14.65
C GLN A 64 -23.84 14.41 -14.80
N GLN A 65 -23.72 15.72 -14.68
CA GLN A 65 -24.82 16.67 -14.88
C GLN A 65 -24.37 17.78 -15.85
N GLY A 66 -24.61 17.60 -17.13
CA GLY A 66 -24.09 18.50 -18.15
C GLY A 66 -22.55 18.52 -18.17
N PRO A 67 -21.91 19.69 -18.09
CA PRO A 67 -20.45 19.80 -18.08
C PRO A 67 -19.83 19.47 -16.70
N GLN A 68 -20.62 19.36 -15.65
CA GLN A 68 -20.13 19.15 -14.29
C GLN A 68 -20.44 17.75 -13.77
N VAL A 69 -19.65 17.33 -12.79
CA VAL A 69 -19.84 16.11 -12.03
C VAL A 69 -20.30 16.44 -10.63
N THR A 70 -21.47 15.96 -10.24
CA THR A 70 -21.96 16.03 -8.87
C THR A 70 -21.33 14.93 -8.05
N VAL A 71 -20.68 15.31 -6.96
CA VAL A 71 -20.02 14.44 -5.99
C VAL A 71 -20.90 14.35 -4.75
N SER A 72 -21.52 13.20 -4.49
CA SER A 72 -22.32 12.99 -3.28
C SER A 72 -21.49 12.22 -2.26
N PHE A 73 -21.53 12.66 -1.01
CA PHE A 73 -20.75 12.04 0.07
C PHE A 73 -21.51 12.07 1.39
N ARG A 74 -21.20 11.10 2.26
CA ARG A 74 -21.72 11.04 3.62
C ARG A 74 -20.74 11.72 4.57
N ARG A 75 -21.24 12.68 5.36
CA ARG A 75 -20.47 13.35 6.41
C ARG A 75 -20.36 12.49 7.66
N GLU A 76 -19.56 12.91 8.61
CA GLU A 76 -19.36 12.25 9.90
C GLU A 76 -20.65 12.12 10.72
N ASP A 77 -21.50 13.13 10.67
CA ASP A 77 -22.81 13.15 11.30
C ASP A 77 -23.88 12.28 10.60
N GLY A 78 -23.51 11.59 9.52
CA GLY A 78 -24.37 10.74 8.71
C GLY A 78 -25.17 11.47 7.63
N SER A 79 -25.17 12.80 7.60
CA SER A 79 -25.86 13.59 6.58
C SER A 79 -25.21 13.44 5.21
N ILE A 80 -25.98 13.69 4.15
CA ILE A 80 -25.47 13.66 2.78
C ILE A 80 -25.07 15.08 2.37
N GLY A 81 -23.81 15.21 1.96
CA GLY A 81 -23.28 16.39 1.30
C GLY A 81 -23.21 16.21 -0.21
N GLN A 82 -23.25 17.32 -0.92
CA GLN A 82 -23.05 17.36 -2.37
C GLN A 82 -22.16 18.53 -2.73
N ASP A 83 -21.23 18.27 -3.66
CA ASP A 83 -20.40 19.28 -4.32
C ASP A 83 -20.48 19.08 -5.83
N ALA A 84 -20.27 20.14 -6.60
CA ALA A 84 -20.13 20.08 -8.05
C ALA A 84 -18.69 20.42 -8.43
N ALA A 85 -18.17 19.73 -9.43
CA ALA A 85 -16.82 19.95 -9.94
C ALA A 85 -16.78 19.76 -11.46
N ASP A 86 -15.92 20.52 -12.13
CA ASP A 86 -15.69 20.37 -13.58
C ASP A 86 -14.84 19.17 -13.88
N LEU A 87 -13.99 18.75 -12.92
CA LEU A 87 -13.14 17.56 -13.01
C LEU A 87 -13.07 16.87 -11.65
N VAL A 88 -13.27 15.55 -11.65
CA VAL A 88 -13.09 14.70 -10.47
C VAL A 88 -11.97 13.71 -10.73
N ILE A 89 -10.95 13.71 -9.87
CA ILE A 89 -9.83 12.78 -9.91
C ILE A 89 -10.03 11.74 -8.81
N LEU A 90 -10.22 10.49 -9.18
CA LEU A 90 -10.32 9.38 -8.24
C LEU A 90 -8.94 8.87 -7.88
N VAL A 91 -8.67 8.74 -6.58
CA VAL A 91 -7.42 8.19 -6.05
C VAL A 91 -7.73 6.95 -5.18
N PRO A 92 -8.04 5.81 -5.82
CA PRO A 92 -8.38 4.59 -5.11
C PRO A 92 -7.15 3.97 -4.44
N ALA A 93 -7.40 3.06 -3.50
CA ALA A 93 -6.36 2.23 -2.91
C ALA A 93 -5.68 1.36 -3.97
N THR A 94 -4.37 1.16 -3.81
CA THR A 94 -3.61 0.24 -4.66
C THR A 94 -3.87 -1.19 -4.20
N VAL A 95 -4.21 -2.06 -5.13
CA VAL A 95 -4.44 -3.49 -4.90
C VAL A 95 -3.40 -4.33 -5.65
N PRO A 96 -3.18 -5.60 -5.28
CA PRO A 96 -2.32 -6.49 -6.05
C PRO A 96 -2.80 -6.65 -7.49
N ASN A 97 -1.85 -6.93 -8.39
CA ASN A 97 -2.18 -7.26 -9.79
C ASN A 97 -3.00 -8.57 -9.84
N HIS A 98 -3.87 -8.70 -10.84
CA HIS A 98 -4.68 -9.90 -11.06
C HIS A 98 -3.86 -11.20 -11.12
N GLY A 99 -2.63 -11.16 -11.67
CA GLY A 99 -1.72 -12.32 -11.73
C GLY A 99 -0.93 -12.58 -10.46
N ALA A 100 -0.96 -11.68 -9.47
CA ALA A 100 -0.13 -11.80 -8.27
C ALA A 100 -0.44 -13.08 -7.48
N ARG A 101 -1.71 -13.43 -7.33
CA ARG A 101 -2.12 -14.63 -6.60
C ARG A 101 -1.56 -15.92 -7.23
N ALA A 102 -1.68 -16.06 -8.55
CA ALA A 102 -1.16 -17.23 -9.25
C ALA A 102 0.37 -17.36 -9.09
N LEU A 103 1.08 -16.23 -9.14
CA LEU A 103 2.54 -16.23 -8.93
C LEU A 103 2.89 -16.62 -7.48
N ILE A 104 2.20 -16.09 -6.48
CA ILE A 104 2.37 -16.40 -5.06
C ILE A 104 2.18 -17.91 -4.84
N ASP A 105 1.12 -18.50 -5.42
CA ASP A 105 0.82 -19.93 -5.29
C ASP A 105 1.89 -20.80 -5.97
N ILE A 106 2.42 -20.39 -7.13
CA ILE A 106 3.50 -21.12 -7.84
C ILE A 106 4.81 -21.08 -7.03
N ILE A 107 5.15 -19.93 -6.46
CA ILE A 107 6.39 -19.73 -5.70
C ILE A 107 6.28 -20.37 -4.31
N GLY A 108 5.06 -20.53 -3.78
CA GLY A 108 4.79 -21.11 -2.48
C GLY A 108 5.01 -20.14 -1.31
N VAL A 109 5.02 -18.83 -1.56
CA VAL A 109 5.09 -17.81 -0.51
C VAL A 109 3.70 -17.46 0.02
N GLU A 110 3.63 -16.88 1.21
CA GLU A 110 2.37 -16.47 1.81
C GLU A 110 1.89 -15.10 1.29
N ALA A 111 0.57 -14.93 1.28
CA ALA A 111 -0.09 -13.66 0.99
C ALA A 111 -0.74 -13.11 2.26
N GLY A 112 -0.45 -11.86 2.57
CA GLY A 112 -1.12 -11.14 3.64
C GLY A 112 -2.59 -10.83 3.34
N PRO A 113 -3.33 -10.27 4.30
CA PRO A 113 -4.78 -10.02 4.20
C PRO A 113 -5.18 -9.12 3.04
N ALA A 114 -4.29 -8.25 2.57
CA ALA A 114 -4.50 -7.38 1.43
C ALA A 114 -4.12 -8.03 0.08
N GLY A 115 -3.67 -9.29 0.08
CA GLY A 115 -3.32 -10.06 -1.11
C GLY A 115 -1.92 -9.80 -1.67
N PHE A 116 -1.09 -9.00 -1.01
CA PHE A 116 0.33 -8.84 -1.33
C PHE A 116 1.16 -9.96 -0.70
N VAL A 117 2.38 -10.17 -1.20
CA VAL A 117 3.34 -11.10 -0.57
C VAL A 117 3.59 -10.67 0.87
N GLU A 118 3.47 -11.60 1.81
CA GLU A 118 3.72 -11.33 3.22
C GLU A 118 5.21 -11.47 3.54
N GLU A 119 5.74 -10.50 4.25
CA GLU A 119 7.09 -10.53 4.77
C GLU A 119 7.16 -11.50 5.96
N ALA A 120 8.28 -12.22 6.12
CA ALA A 120 8.49 -13.12 7.26
C ALA A 120 8.31 -12.40 8.61
N HIS A 121 8.75 -11.15 8.69
CA HIS A 121 8.43 -10.25 9.80
C HIS A 121 8.55 -8.80 9.36
N PRO A 122 7.49 -7.97 9.46
CA PRO A 122 7.45 -6.64 8.86
C PRO A 122 8.51 -5.66 9.40
N MET A 123 9.02 -5.87 10.61
CA MET A 123 10.04 -5.00 11.22
C MET A 123 11.44 -5.63 11.27
N LEU A 124 11.53 -6.93 11.48
CA LEU A 124 12.82 -7.61 11.68
C LEU A 124 13.35 -8.23 10.38
N GLU A 125 12.45 -8.71 9.52
CA GLU A 125 12.78 -9.37 8.26
C GLU A 125 11.88 -8.83 7.12
N PRO A 126 11.93 -7.52 6.85
CA PRO A 126 10.97 -6.84 5.95
C PRO A 126 11.16 -7.19 4.47
N VAL A 127 12.17 -7.95 4.12
CA VAL A 127 12.46 -8.38 2.74
C VAL A 127 12.54 -9.90 2.58
N SER A 128 12.53 -10.65 3.68
CA SER A 128 12.46 -12.12 3.66
C SER A 128 11.01 -12.57 3.48
N THR A 129 10.80 -13.77 2.95
CA THR A 129 9.50 -14.43 2.88
C THR A 129 9.48 -15.67 3.76
N SER A 130 8.34 -16.34 3.87
CA SER A 130 8.21 -17.64 4.55
C SER A 130 9.07 -18.74 3.89
N VAL A 131 9.47 -18.54 2.64
CA VAL A 131 10.30 -19.49 1.89
C VAL A 131 11.74 -19.00 1.84
N LYS A 132 12.64 -19.75 2.44
CA LYS A 132 14.07 -19.42 2.47
C LYS A 132 14.66 -19.30 1.07
N GLY A 133 15.41 -18.22 0.82
CA GLY A 133 16.03 -17.93 -0.47
C GLY A 133 15.11 -17.16 -1.44
N ILE A 134 13.87 -16.86 -1.01
CA ILE A 134 12.96 -15.99 -1.75
C ILE A 134 12.80 -14.69 -0.97
N TYR A 135 13.06 -13.59 -1.66
CA TYR A 135 13.00 -12.24 -1.10
C TYR A 135 11.95 -11.41 -1.81
N VAL A 136 11.38 -10.46 -1.09
CA VAL A 136 10.39 -9.53 -1.63
C VAL A 136 10.91 -8.09 -1.53
N ALA A 137 10.67 -7.30 -2.56
CA ALA A 137 11.02 -5.89 -2.56
C ALA A 137 10.00 -5.04 -3.33
N GLY A 138 9.97 -3.75 -3.04
CA GLY A 138 9.09 -2.80 -3.71
C GLY A 138 7.61 -3.05 -3.44
N SER A 139 6.78 -2.89 -4.46
CA SER A 139 5.32 -2.97 -4.31
C SER A 139 4.77 -4.39 -4.27
N ALA A 140 5.61 -5.41 -4.32
CA ALA A 140 5.17 -6.81 -4.20
C ALA A 140 4.68 -7.14 -2.79
N SER A 141 5.24 -6.51 -1.74
CA SER A 141 4.79 -6.66 -0.34
C SER A 141 3.80 -5.59 0.11
N GLY A 142 3.39 -4.69 -0.78
CA GLY A 142 2.42 -3.64 -0.48
C GLY A 142 2.69 -2.36 -1.25
N PRO A 143 1.74 -1.41 -1.23
CA PRO A 143 1.96 -0.11 -1.85
C PRO A 143 3.14 0.62 -1.21
N ARG A 144 4.04 1.11 -2.05
CA ARG A 144 5.26 1.83 -1.63
C ARG A 144 5.48 3.04 -2.52
N ASP A 145 6.06 4.09 -1.98
CA ASP A 145 6.60 5.20 -2.77
C ASP A 145 7.99 4.84 -3.32
N GLY A 146 8.56 5.73 -4.15
CA GLY A 146 9.86 5.49 -4.77
C GLY A 146 10.99 5.35 -3.74
N ARG A 147 10.95 6.10 -2.63
CA ARG A 147 11.94 6.02 -1.56
C ARG A 147 11.88 4.69 -0.83
N ALA A 148 10.68 4.28 -0.42
CA ALA A 148 10.48 3.00 0.27
C ALA A 148 10.85 1.82 -0.64
N THR A 149 10.49 1.88 -1.93
CA THR A 149 10.89 0.88 -2.93
C THR A 149 12.41 0.75 -3.04
N SER A 150 13.13 1.88 -3.13
CA SER A 150 14.59 1.87 -3.21
C SER A 150 15.24 1.29 -1.96
N LEU A 151 14.74 1.67 -0.77
CA LEU A 151 15.25 1.15 0.50
C LEU A 151 15.04 -0.37 0.64
N LEU A 152 13.86 -0.88 0.30
CA LEU A 152 13.58 -2.31 0.33
C LEU A 152 14.43 -3.07 -0.69
N SER A 153 14.64 -2.52 -1.88
CA SER A 153 15.50 -3.14 -2.88
C SER A 153 16.96 -3.24 -2.42
N LEU A 154 17.48 -2.19 -1.78
CA LEU A 154 18.82 -2.21 -1.18
C LEU A 154 18.90 -3.20 -0.02
N ALA A 155 17.88 -3.28 0.83
CA ALA A 155 17.81 -4.23 1.93
C ALA A 155 17.81 -5.68 1.42
N ALA A 156 16.99 -5.98 0.39
CA ALA A 156 16.96 -7.30 -0.24
C ALA A 156 18.32 -7.67 -0.85
N ALA A 157 18.95 -6.75 -1.57
CA ALA A 157 20.28 -6.97 -2.14
C ALA A 157 21.33 -7.20 -1.07
N ALA A 158 21.30 -6.47 0.04
CA ALA A 158 22.22 -6.66 1.17
C ALA A 158 22.01 -8.01 1.85
N GLN A 159 20.77 -8.43 2.05
CA GLN A 159 20.43 -9.73 2.62
C GLN A 159 20.94 -10.87 1.74
N ILE A 160 20.66 -10.81 0.43
CA ILE A 160 21.16 -11.78 -0.54
C ILE A 160 22.69 -11.84 -0.54
N ALA A 161 23.37 -10.69 -0.55
CA ALA A 161 24.83 -10.62 -0.51
C ALA A 161 25.42 -11.18 0.80
N ALA A 162 24.72 -11.04 1.92
CA ALA A 162 25.14 -11.63 3.20
C ALA A 162 25.03 -13.15 3.22
N GLU A 163 24.08 -13.71 2.48
CA GLU A 163 23.87 -15.17 2.37
C GLU A 163 24.77 -15.81 1.29
N LEU A 164 24.89 -15.15 0.13
CA LEU A 164 25.69 -15.64 -1.00
C LEU A 164 27.18 -15.25 -0.85
N ARG A 165 27.81 -15.67 0.23
CA ARG A 165 29.26 -15.40 0.43
C ARG A 165 30.11 -16.38 -0.38
N PRO A 166 31.20 -15.91 -1.01
CA PRO A 166 32.14 -16.81 -1.67
C PRO A 166 32.61 -17.93 -0.73
N GLY A 167 32.57 -19.17 -1.20
CA GLY A 167 33.00 -20.37 -0.44
C GLY A 167 31.97 -20.89 0.58
N LYS A 168 30.79 -20.29 0.70
CA LYS A 168 29.66 -20.83 1.48
C LYS A 168 28.64 -21.50 0.57
N THR A 169 28.23 -22.69 0.93
CA THR A 169 27.08 -23.36 0.29
C THR A 169 25.81 -22.92 1.00
N LEU A 170 24.85 -22.36 0.27
CA LEU A 170 23.52 -22.08 0.78
C LEU A 170 22.75 -23.40 0.89
N ARG A 171 22.48 -23.85 2.11
CA ARG A 171 21.61 -25.01 2.35
C ARG A 171 20.16 -24.54 2.42
N LEU A 172 19.40 -24.77 1.36
CA LEU A 172 17.96 -24.58 1.31
C LEU A 172 17.26 -25.85 1.84
N GLU A 173 17.43 -26.13 3.11
CA GLU A 173 16.68 -27.22 3.74
C GLU A 173 15.31 -26.69 4.10
N ALA A 174 14.28 -27.29 3.49
CA ALA A 174 12.92 -27.10 3.96
C ALA A 174 12.84 -27.66 5.38
N GLN A 175 12.69 -26.80 6.39
CA GLN A 175 12.33 -27.24 7.74
C GLN A 175 10.86 -27.64 7.71
N THR A 176 10.58 -28.88 7.39
CA THR A 176 9.25 -29.47 7.48
C THR A 176 9.07 -30.11 8.84
N SER A 177 7.99 -29.77 9.54
CA SER A 177 7.58 -30.50 10.73
C SER A 177 7.25 -31.93 10.34
N GLN A 178 7.98 -32.89 10.88
CA GLN A 178 7.68 -34.32 10.68
C GLN A 178 7.01 -34.86 11.94
N VAL A 179 5.88 -35.51 11.75
CA VAL A 179 5.17 -36.20 12.84
C VAL A 179 5.88 -37.54 13.05
N CYS A 180 6.41 -37.78 14.25
CA CYS A 180 6.89 -39.08 14.64
C CYS A 180 5.65 -39.93 15.00
N GLU A 181 5.24 -40.84 14.11
CA GLU A 181 4.07 -41.69 14.30
C GLU A 181 4.09 -42.49 15.61
N ALA A 182 5.28 -42.94 16.03
CA ALA A 182 5.47 -43.70 17.26
C ALA A 182 5.18 -42.87 18.55
N LEU A 183 5.27 -41.54 18.45
CA LEU A 183 5.03 -40.60 19.58
C LEU A 183 3.76 -39.77 19.39
N CYS A 184 3.04 -39.98 18.30
CA CYS A 184 1.85 -39.22 17.97
C CYS A 184 0.68 -39.63 18.86
N THR A 185 0.12 -38.66 19.60
CA THR A 185 -1.07 -38.86 20.43
C THR A 185 -2.39 -38.67 19.69
N GLY A 186 -2.36 -38.34 18.41
CA GLY A 186 -3.55 -38.08 17.60
C GLY A 186 -4.32 -36.80 17.94
N CYS A 187 -3.70 -35.83 18.61
CA CYS A 187 -4.35 -34.60 19.08
C CYS A 187 -4.75 -33.62 17.96
N ARG A 188 -4.32 -33.85 16.71
CA ARG A 188 -4.60 -33.03 15.51
C ARG A 188 -4.08 -31.58 15.54
N ASN A 189 -3.20 -31.22 16.47
CA ASN A 189 -2.63 -29.86 16.54
C ASN A 189 -1.61 -29.56 15.43
N CYS A 190 -1.27 -30.54 14.61
CA CYS A 190 -0.35 -30.41 13.47
C CYS A 190 -1.07 -30.27 12.12
N MET A 191 -2.39 -30.11 12.09
CA MET A 191 -3.19 -29.93 10.88
C MET A 191 -3.53 -28.48 10.61
#